data_3909f37c4c9f8d53f83d6dc6fbdda73a
#
_entry.id   3909f37c4c9f8d53f83d6dc6fbdda73a
#
_cell.length_a   1.000
_cell.length_b   1.000
_cell.length_c   1.000
_cell.angle_alpha   90.00
_cell.angle_beta   90.00
_cell.angle_gamma   90.00
#
_symmetry.space_group_name_H-M   'P 1'
#
loop_
_entity.id
_entity.type
_entity.pdbx_description
1 polymer ?
#
loop_
_entity_poly.entity_id
_entity_poly.type
_entity_poly.pdbx_seq_one_letter_code
_entity_poly.pdbx_strand_id
1 'polypeptide(L)'
;MAKFKCKVCGYVHEGDKAPEKCPVCQAPASEFEDIVEGGDAAPKKKGLDTNSNTYTIVYAAIMVVIVAFLLAFVSSSLKDKQDANVKLDYKKQILNSLDLRGLSNEEAETKYSEVVKDEKEVEEGYKIFTCDLNGETKYIFTVKGMGLWGPISGFIALNADKQTIYGVYFNHEGETAGLGAEIKDSKAWQDNFKGKKLYKGDDKSAIVLGVKKKVEIPESEVDAVTGATLTSDGVDLMLKDGLAKYNDFLKQ
;
A
#
# COMPACT_ATOMS: atom_id res chain seq x y z
N MET A 1 -49.54 16.42 -52.73
CA MET A 1 -49.08 15.01 -52.78
C MET A 1 -48.63 14.61 -51.40
N ALA A 2 -49.13 13.52 -50.90
CA ALA A 2 -48.70 13.02 -49.60
C ALA A 2 -47.30 12.41 -49.71
N LYS A 3 -46.51 12.48 -48.63
CA LYS A 3 -45.19 11.87 -48.55
C LYS A 3 -45.22 10.73 -47.55
N PHE A 4 -44.74 9.57 -47.96
CA PHE A 4 -44.72 8.36 -47.15
C PHE A 4 -43.27 7.93 -46.90
N LYS A 5 -42.85 7.77 -45.64
CA LYS A 5 -41.50 7.34 -45.29
C LYS A 5 -41.50 5.88 -44.84
N CYS A 6 -40.65 5.09 -45.45
CA CYS A 6 -40.43 3.71 -45.02
C CYS A 6 -39.68 3.67 -43.68
N LYS A 7 -40.26 3.03 -42.66
CA LYS A 7 -39.66 2.87 -41.30
C LYS A 7 -38.41 2.01 -41.31
N VAL A 8 -38.28 1.10 -42.31
CA VAL A 8 -37.15 0.14 -42.33
C VAL A 8 -35.90 0.76 -42.94
N CYS A 9 -36.02 1.50 -44.09
CA CYS A 9 -34.82 2.01 -44.78
C CYS A 9 -34.78 3.53 -44.94
N GLY A 10 -35.83 4.26 -44.48
CA GLY A 10 -35.90 5.71 -44.57
C GLY A 10 -36.27 6.27 -45.96
N TYR A 11 -36.53 5.42 -46.97
CA TYR A 11 -36.94 5.86 -48.29
C TYR A 11 -38.25 6.66 -48.21
N VAL A 12 -38.30 7.80 -48.93
CA VAL A 12 -39.47 8.66 -48.97
C VAL A 12 -40.12 8.53 -50.37
N HIS A 13 -41.40 8.16 -50.40
CA HIS A 13 -42.24 8.09 -51.59
C HIS A 13 -43.18 9.29 -51.63
N GLU A 14 -43.28 9.96 -52.76
CA GLU A 14 -44.25 11.04 -53.01
C GLU A 14 -45.34 10.51 -53.87
N GLY A 15 -46.60 10.51 -53.40
CA GLY A 15 -47.76 10.00 -54.13
C GLY A 15 -49.04 10.14 -53.32
N ASP A 16 -50.18 9.70 -53.91
CA ASP A 16 -51.49 9.77 -53.25
C ASP A 16 -51.71 8.58 -52.27
N LYS A 17 -50.88 7.53 -52.36
CA LYS A 17 -50.93 6.35 -51.51
C LYS A 17 -49.53 5.78 -51.32
N ALA A 18 -49.31 5.12 -50.19
CA ALA A 18 -48.05 4.36 -49.92
C ALA A 18 -47.93 3.24 -50.99
N PRO A 19 -46.71 2.96 -51.48
CA PRO A 19 -46.49 1.88 -52.45
C PRO A 19 -46.70 0.51 -51.74
N GLU A 20 -47.17 -0.49 -52.48
CA GLU A 20 -47.43 -1.83 -51.95
C GLU A 20 -46.16 -2.47 -51.37
N LYS A 21 -45.02 -2.15 -51.96
CA LYS A 21 -43.69 -2.58 -51.47
C LYS A 21 -42.67 -1.46 -51.62
N CYS A 22 -41.78 -1.30 -50.67
CA CYS A 22 -40.69 -0.34 -50.75
C CYS A 22 -39.74 -0.72 -51.89
N PRO A 23 -39.42 0.20 -52.82
CA PRO A 23 -38.55 -0.08 -53.97
C PRO A 23 -37.09 -0.31 -53.55
N VAL A 24 -36.69 0.09 -52.32
CA VAL A 24 -35.33 -0.04 -51.81
C VAL A 24 -35.14 -1.31 -50.98
N CYS A 25 -36.03 -1.57 -49.99
CA CYS A 25 -35.86 -2.69 -49.05
C CYS A 25 -36.97 -3.75 -49.14
N GLN A 26 -37.92 -3.60 -50.06
CA GLN A 26 -39.03 -4.54 -50.28
C GLN A 26 -40.00 -4.69 -49.08
N ALA A 27 -39.93 -3.83 -48.10
CA ALA A 27 -40.84 -3.82 -46.95
C ALA A 27 -42.30 -3.58 -47.42
N PRO A 28 -43.31 -4.20 -46.78
CA PRO A 28 -44.72 -4.04 -47.17
C PRO A 28 -45.22 -2.62 -46.87
N ALA A 29 -46.36 -2.25 -47.50
CA ALA A 29 -46.99 -0.93 -47.34
C ALA A 29 -47.29 -0.56 -45.88
N SER A 30 -47.47 -1.53 -44.98
CA SER A 30 -47.69 -1.32 -43.55
C SER A 30 -46.50 -0.67 -42.82
N GLU A 31 -45.32 -0.71 -43.41
CA GLU A 31 -44.10 -0.11 -42.88
C GLU A 31 -43.88 1.33 -43.37
N PHE A 32 -44.85 1.94 -44.04
CA PHE A 32 -44.81 3.35 -44.40
C PHE A 32 -45.61 4.19 -43.41
N GLU A 33 -45.07 5.34 -43.05
CA GLU A 33 -45.72 6.36 -42.24
C GLU A 33 -45.91 7.64 -43.03
N ASP A 34 -47.07 8.31 -42.85
CA ASP A 34 -47.39 9.58 -43.51
C ASP A 34 -46.50 10.70 -42.94
N ILE A 35 -45.79 11.42 -43.81
CA ILE A 35 -45.13 12.67 -43.44
C ILE A 35 -46.14 13.80 -43.63
N VAL A 36 -46.81 14.21 -42.56
CA VAL A 36 -47.69 15.40 -42.59
C VAL A 36 -46.79 16.62 -42.42
N GLU A 37 -46.59 17.37 -43.52
CA GLU A 37 -45.96 18.70 -43.46
C GLU A 37 -46.97 19.67 -42.80
N GLY A 38 -46.71 20.01 -41.53
CA GLY A 38 -47.47 21.04 -40.84
C GLY A 38 -48.38 20.56 -39.69
N GLY A 39 -47.84 19.82 -38.78
CA GLY A 39 -48.44 19.63 -37.45
C GLY A 39 -47.48 20.16 -36.40
N ASP A 40 -47.90 21.18 -35.64
CA ASP A 40 -47.17 21.63 -34.43
C ASP A 40 -46.80 20.43 -33.56
N ALA A 41 -45.56 20.00 -33.69
CA ALA A 41 -45.01 19.06 -32.76
C ALA A 41 -45.01 19.76 -31.41
N ALA A 42 -45.83 19.30 -30.46
CA ALA A 42 -45.76 19.69 -29.06
C ALA A 42 -44.29 19.70 -28.64
N PRO A 43 -43.81 20.71 -27.92
CA PRO A 43 -42.41 20.82 -27.59
C PRO A 43 -41.98 19.54 -26.84
N LYS A 44 -41.28 18.66 -27.54
CA LYS A 44 -40.56 17.58 -26.89
C LYS A 44 -39.69 18.26 -25.83
N LYS A 45 -39.98 18.02 -24.53
CA LYS A 45 -39.08 18.42 -23.45
C LYS A 45 -37.70 18.04 -23.94
N LYS A 46 -36.81 19.04 -24.13
CA LYS A 46 -35.41 18.81 -24.43
C LYS A 46 -34.82 18.06 -23.22
N GLY A 47 -34.85 16.75 -23.26
CA GLY A 47 -34.05 15.93 -22.36
C GLY A 47 -32.60 16.34 -22.56
N LEU A 48 -31.84 16.35 -21.52
CA LEU A 48 -30.38 16.56 -21.59
C LEU A 48 -29.81 15.61 -22.64
N ASP A 49 -29.09 16.16 -23.62
CA ASP A 49 -28.39 15.35 -24.62
C ASP A 49 -27.16 14.72 -23.94
N THR A 50 -27.35 13.50 -23.41
CA THR A 50 -26.32 12.73 -22.69
C THR A 50 -25.16 12.30 -23.60
N ASN A 51 -25.29 12.44 -24.94
CA ASN A 51 -24.24 12.11 -25.89
C ASN A 51 -23.37 13.32 -26.27
N SER A 52 -23.72 14.53 -25.80
CA SER A 52 -22.92 15.71 -26.09
C SER A 52 -21.62 15.73 -25.27
N ASN A 53 -20.51 16.16 -25.91
CA ASN A 53 -19.22 16.31 -25.24
C ASN A 53 -19.32 17.25 -24.02
N THR A 54 -20.13 18.31 -24.13
CA THR A 54 -20.37 19.26 -23.04
C THR A 54 -21.02 18.58 -21.82
N TYR A 55 -22.04 17.75 -22.05
CA TYR A 55 -22.67 16.98 -20.97
C TYR A 55 -21.66 16.06 -20.28
N THR A 56 -20.88 15.32 -21.08
CA THR A 56 -19.86 14.39 -20.57
C THR A 56 -18.81 15.10 -19.69
N ILE A 57 -18.30 16.25 -20.16
CA ILE A 57 -17.30 17.04 -19.42
C ILE A 57 -17.89 17.58 -18.12
N VAL A 58 -19.08 18.19 -18.18
CA VAL A 58 -19.75 18.75 -16.99
C VAL A 58 -20.09 17.65 -15.97
N TYR A 59 -20.65 16.53 -16.44
CA TYR A 59 -20.95 15.38 -15.60
C TYR A 59 -19.70 14.83 -14.92
N ALA A 60 -18.62 14.62 -15.69
CA ALA A 60 -17.36 14.13 -15.15
C ALA A 60 -16.77 15.10 -14.11
N ALA A 61 -16.78 16.41 -14.39
CA ALA A 61 -16.31 17.42 -13.46
C ALA A 61 -17.10 17.41 -12.15
N ILE A 62 -18.43 17.36 -12.23
CA ILE A 62 -19.29 17.28 -11.03
C ILE A 62 -19.01 16.01 -10.24
N MET A 63 -18.90 14.84 -10.91
CA MET A 63 -18.60 13.58 -10.24
C MET A 63 -17.25 13.61 -9.54
N VAL A 64 -16.20 14.15 -10.20
CA VAL A 64 -14.87 14.30 -9.58
C VAL A 64 -14.94 15.18 -8.34
N VAL A 65 -15.64 16.32 -8.39
CA VAL A 65 -15.79 17.22 -7.23
C VAL A 65 -16.52 16.53 -6.09
N ILE A 66 -17.62 15.83 -6.36
CA ILE A 66 -18.37 15.09 -5.34
C ILE A 66 -17.48 14.02 -4.67
N VAL A 67 -16.80 13.20 -5.50
CA VAL A 67 -15.94 12.12 -4.99
C VAL A 67 -14.77 12.70 -4.18
N ALA A 68 -14.12 13.75 -4.68
CA ALA A 68 -13.02 14.42 -3.98
C ALA A 68 -13.48 14.98 -2.62
N PHE A 69 -14.65 15.62 -2.59
CA PHE A 69 -15.23 16.13 -1.33
C PHE A 69 -15.53 15.02 -0.33
N LEU A 70 -16.18 13.93 -0.80
CA LEU A 70 -16.48 12.78 0.06
C LEU A 70 -15.22 12.12 0.62
N LEU A 71 -14.20 11.91 -0.23
CA LEU A 71 -12.92 11.34 0.20
C LEU A 71 -12.21 12.25 1.20
N ALA A 72 -12.15 13.56 0.95
CA ALA A 72 -11.55 14.53 1.86
C ALA A 72 -12.28 14.58 3.21
N PHE A 73 -13.61 14.55 3.19
CA PHE A 73 -14.44 14.55 4.40
C PHE A 73 -14.19 13.29 5.24
N VAL A 74 -14.25 12.10 4.62
CA VAL A 74 -14.01 10.82 5.32
C VAL A 74 -12.58 10.76 5.85
N SER A 75 -11.58 11.15 5.03
CA SER A 75 -10.18 11.20 5.44
C SER A 75 -9.98 12.12 6.65
N SER A 76 -10.54 13.33 6.60
CA SER A 76 -10.44 14.29 7.71
C SER A 76 -11.13 13.77 9.00
N SER A 77 -12.30 13.14 8.86
CA SER A 77 -13.05 12.61 10.01
C SER A 77 -12.39 11.42 10.68
N LEU A 78 -11.57 10.66 9.94
CA LEU A 78 -10.88 9.47 10.45
C LEU A 78 -9.42 9.73 10.83
N LYS A 79 -8.89 10.91 10.56
CA LYS A 79 -7.47 11.22 10.75
C LYS A 79 -6.97 10.93 12.16
N ASP A 80 -7.68 11.38 13.19
CA ASP A 80 -7.27 11.19 14.58
C ASP A 80 -7.19 9.68 14.95
N LYS A 81 -8.14 8.88 14.43
CA LYS A 81 -8.12 7.43 14.62
C LYS A 81 -6.99 6.75 13.86
N GLN A 82 -6.71 7.21 12.64
CA GLN A 82 -5.58 6.71 11.85
C GLN A 82 -4.26 7.02 12.55
N ASP A 83 -4.05 8.25 13.01
CA ASP A 83 -2.84 8.67 13.71
C ASP A 83 -2.64 7.88 15.02
N ALA A 84 -3.72 7.62 15.76
CA ALA A 84 -3.68 6.77 16.95
C ALA A 84 -3.30 5.32 16.62
N ASN A 85 -3.87 4.75 15.55
CA ASN A 85 -3.56 3.40 15.10
C ASN A 85 -2.10 3.28 14.62
N VAL A 86 -1.60 4.27 13.88
CA VAL A 86 -0.19 4.30 13.43
C VAL A 86 0.77 4.33 14.62
N LYS A 87 0.49 5.16 15.64
CA LYS A 87 1.29 5.21 16.86
C LYS A 87 1.27 3.88 17.63
N LEU A 88 0.10 3.27 17.72
CA LEU A 88 -0.05 1.98 18.39
C LEU A 88 0.66 0.86 17.63
N ASP A 89 0.54 0.83 16.29
CA ASP A 89 1.25 -0.13 15.45
C ASP A 89 2.77 0.01 15.59
N TYR A 90 3.28 1.25 15.61
CA TYR A 90 4.69 1.52 15.87
C TYR A 90 5.17 0.95 17.21
N LYS A 91 4.40 1.13 18.30
CA LYS A 91 4.69 0.53 19.61
C LYS A 91 4.68 -1.00 19.56
N LYS A 92 3.71 -1.59 18.84
CA LYS A 92 3.65 -3.04 18.64
C LYS A 92 4.86 -3.58 17.88
N GLN A 93 5.35 -2.85 16.87
CA GLN A 93 6.55 -3.24 16.12
C GLN A 93 7.79 -3.26 17.03
N ILE A 94 7.93 -2.28 17.92
CA ILE A 94 8.99 -2.25 18.94
C ILE A 94 8.89 -3.47 19.87
N LEU A 95 7.69 -3.73 20.40
CA LEU A 95 7.47 -4.90 21.27
C LEU A 95 7.69 -6.23 20.54
N ASN A 96 7.33 -6.32 19.25
CA ASN A 96 7.57 -7.50 18.43
C ASN A 96 9.07 -7.80 18.28
N SER A 97 9.94 -6.77 18.21
CA SER A 97 11.39 -6.96 18.19
C SER A 97 11.94 -7.53 19.50
N LEU A 98 11.20 -7.35 20.62
CA LEU A 98 11.48 -7.98 21.92
C LEU A 98 10.77 -9.34 22.09
N ASP A 99 10.24 -9.91 21.01
CA ASP A 99 9.45 -11.16 21.01
C ASP A 99 8.13 -11.10 21.81
N LEU A 100 7.67 -9.90 22.15
CA LEU A 100 6.38 -9.64 22.79
C LEU A 100 5.30 -9.45 21.72
N ARG A 101 4.82 -10.56 21.15
CA ARG A 101 3.93 -10.58 19.99
C ARG A 101 2.50 -10.95 20.37
N GLY A 102 1.54 -10.64 19.49
CA GLY A 102 0.14 -11.05 19.63
C GLY A 102 -0.64 -10.30 20.71
N LEU A 103 -0.13 -9.18 21.20
CA LEU A 103 -0.77 -8.37 22.23
C LEU A 103 -1.99 -7.62 21.65
N SER A 104 -3.06 -7.54 22.44
CA SER A 104 -4.18 -6.64 22.16
C SER A 104 -3.72 -5.17 22.17
N ASN A 105 -4.60 -4.25 21.80
CA ASN A 105 -4.25 -2.83 21.78
C ASN A 105 -3.93 -2.29 23.18
N GLU A 106 -4.73 -2.65 24.16
CA GLU A 106 -4.57 -2.20 25.55
C GLU A 106 -3.36 -2.82 26.22
N GLU A 107 -3.12 -4.13 25.99
CA GLU A 107 -1.93 -4.82 26.48
C GLU A 107 -0.64 -4.23 25.89
N ALA A 108 -0.65 -3.89 24.59
CA ALA A 108 0.50 -3.31 23.93
C ALA A 108 0.85 -1.91 24.48
N GLU A 109 -0.16 -1.07 24.76
CA GLU A 109 0.07 0.24 25.38
C GLU A 109 0.66 0.10 26.78
N THR A 110 0.09 -0.77 27.59
CA THR A 110 0.57 -1.04 28.95
C THR A 110 1.99 -1.59 28.93
N LYS A 111 2.23 -2.62 28.10
CA LYS A 111 3.53 -3.30 28.02
C LYS A 111 4.63 -2.40 27.47
N TYR A 112 4.28 -1.55 26.48
CA TYR A 112 5.22 -0.55 25.97
C TYR A 112 5.68 0.40 27.08
N SER A 113 4.76 0.91 27.88
CA SER A 113 5.07 1.82 29.00
C SER A 113 5.86 1.16 30.13
N GLU A 114 5.68 -0.16 30.32
CA GLU A 114 6.46 -0.93 31.30
C GLU A 114 7.89 -1.17 30.84
N VAL A 115 8.07 -1.52 29.55
CA VAL A 115 9.34 -2.03 29.03
C VAL A 115 10.24 -0.90 28.51
N VAL A 116 9.70 0.08 27.80
CA VAL A 116 10.48 1.18 27.22
C VAL A 116 10.74 2.25 28.27
N LYS A 117 12.00 2.49 28.61
CA LYS A 117 12.41 3.43 29.64
C LYS A 117 12.88 4.76 29.09
N ASP A 118 13.53 4.75 27.92
CA ASP A 118 14.07 5.94 27.28
C ASP A 118 14.03 5.81 25.76
N GLU A 119 13.86 6.94 25.09
CA GLU A 119 13.87 7.08 23.63
C GLU A 119 14.77 8.23 23.25
N LYS A 120 15.80 7.96 22.45
CA LYS A 120 16.74 8.95 21.96
C LYS A 120 16.78 8.95 20.44
N GLU A 121 16.55 10.09 19.81
CA GLU A 121 16.76 10.28 18.39
C GLU A 121 18.23 10.66 18.12
N VAL A 122 18.86 9.96 17.18
CA VAL A 122 20.26 10.17 16.79
C VAL A 122 20.34 10.99 15.52
N GLU A 123 19.49 10.67 14.56
CA GLU A 123 19.32 11.35 13.27
C GLU A 123 17.83 11.23 12.89
N GLU A 124 17.35 12.04 11.98
CA GLU A 124 15.93 12.05 11.58
C GLU A 124 15.42 10.65 11.22
N GLY A 125 14.52 10.15 12.07
CA GLY A 125 13.94 8.82 11.95
C GLY A 125 14.83 7.64 12.35
N TYR A 126 16.00 7.90 12.93
CA TYR A 126 16.87 6.89 13.53
C TYR A 126 16.87 7.06 15.05
N LYS A 127 16.26 6.09 15.74
CA LYS A 127 16.03 6.15 17.19
C LYS A 127 16.63 4.96 17.91
N ILE A 128 17.04 5.20 19.15
CA ILE A 128 17.48 4.18 20.10
C ILE A 128 16.44 4.15 21.22
N PHE A 129 15.92 2.96 21.51
CA PHE A 129 15.08 2.74 22.69
C PHE A 129 15.86 1.93 23.70
N THR A 130 15.90 2.42 24.93
CA THR A 130 16.43 1.66 26.08
C THR A 130 15.27 0.98 26.77
N CYS A 131 15.32 -0.33 26.84
CA CYS A 131 14.24 -1.16 27.36
C CYS A 131 14.73 -1.98 28.55
N ASP A 132 13.85 -2.20 29.51
CA ASP A 132 14.02 -3.15 30.59
C ASP A 132 13.07 -4.34 30.36
N LEU A 133 13.63 -5.50 30.12
CA LEU A 133 12.87 -6.72 29.95
C LEU A 133 13.26 -7.72 31.05
N ASN A 134 12.38 -7.88 32.03
CA ASN A 134 12.58 -8.77 33.18
C ASN A 134 13.89 -8.48 33.96
N GLY A 135 14.28 -7.22 34.10
CA GLY A 135 15.50 -6.79 34.78
C GLY A 135 16.76 -6.81 33.90
N GLU A 136 16.62 -7.15 32.61
CA GLU A 136 17.72 -7.09 31.66
C GLU A 136 17.56 -5.90 30.72
N THR A 137 18.62 -5.12 30.56
CA THR A 137 18.64 -4.01 29.60
C THR A 137 18.74 -4.53 28.17
N LYS A 138 17.83 -4.03 27.29
CA LYS A 138 17.88 -4.25 25.85
C LYS A 138 17.89 -2.90 25.14
N TYR A 139 18.56 -2.84 24.01
CA TYR A 139 18.61 -1.65 23.16
C TYR A 139 17.94 -1.95 21.82
N ILE A 140 17.00 -1.11 21.40
CA ILE A 140 16.34 -1.29 20.11
C ILE A 140 16.73 -0.14 19.19
N PHE A 141 17.12 -0.47 17.98
CA PHE A 141 17.55 0.44 16.93
C PHE A 141 16.57 0.41 15.77
N THR A 142 16.14 1.58 15.31
CA THR A 142 15.36 1.67 14.08
C THR A 142 16.27 1.64 12.87
N VAL A 143 15.89 0.88 11.85
CA VAL A 143 16.59 0.86 10.56
C VAL A 143 15.61 1.08 9.42
N LYS A 144 16.06 1.73 8.36
CA LYS A 144 15.24 2.06 7.18
C LYS A 144 16.03 1.77 5.92
N GLY A 145 15.35 1.29 4.89
CA GLY A 145 15.95 0.98 3.60
C GLY A 145 14.92 0.88 2.48
N MET A 146 15.35 0.35 1.37
CA MET A 146 14.50 0.08 0.20
C MET A 146 14.51 -1.42 -0.09
N GLY A 147 13.31 -1.97 -0.26
CA GLY A 147 13.12 -3.30 -0.81
C GLY A 147 13.04 -3.27 -2.34
N LEU A 148 12.41 -4.29 -2.92
CA LEU A 148 12.20 -4.34 -4.37
C LEU A 148 11.10 -3.36 -4.83
N TRP A 149 9.99 -3.29 -4.12
CA TRP A 149 8.81 -2.53 -4.53
C TRP A 149 8.55 -1.27 -3.72
N GLY A 150 9.18 -1.12 -2.58
CA GLY A 150 8.95 0.03 -1.73
C GLY A 150 9.85 0.09 -0.51
N PRO A 151 9.61 1.09 0.36
CA PRO A 151 10.33 1.23 1.60
C PRO A 151 10.19 0.01 2.49
N ILE A 152 11.28 -0.36 3.14
CA ILE A 152 11.33 -1.33 4.22
C ILE A 152 11.89 -0.69 5.48
N SER A 153 11.48 -1.16 6.63
CA SER A 153 11.97 -0.69 7.92
C SER A 153 12.12 -1.86 8.90
N GLY A 154 12.83 -1.62 9.97
CA GLY A 154 13.00 -2.65 10.99
C GLY A 154 13.35 -2.08 12.35
N PHE A 155 13.18 -2.93 13.35
CA PHE A 155 13.58 -2.73 14.73
C PHE A 155 14.50 -3.87 15.11
N ILE A 156 15.73 -3.53 15.49
CA ILE A 156 16.78 -4.48 15.85
C ILE A 156 17.02 -4.37 17.35
N ALA A 157 16.61 -5.38 18.10
CA ALA A 157 16.82 -5.44 19.53
C ALA A 157 18.15 -6.16 19.84
N LEU A 158 19.02 -5.50 20.59
CA LEU A 158 20.28 -6.02 21.07
C LEU A 158 20.23 -6.29 22.57
N ASN A 159 21.03 -7.24 23.02
CA ASN A 159 21.32 -7.45 24.42
C ASN A 159 22.14 -6.29 24.99
N ALA A 160 22.33 -6.27 26.31
CA ALA A 160 23.13 -5.26 27.02
C ALA A 160 24.58 -5.17 26.54
N ASP A 161 25.10 -6.22 25.90
CA ASP A 161 26.45 -6.27 25.29
C ASP A 161 26.57 -5.39 24.03
N LYS A 162 25.46 -4.83 23.53
CA LYS A 162 25.37 -4.02 22.32
C LYS A 162 25.92 -4.71 21.05
N GLN A 163 26.00 -6.02 21.05
CA GLN A 163 26.59 -6.82 19.97
C GLN A 163 25.72 -7.99 19.55
N THR A 164 25.04 -8.64 20.49
CA THR A 164 24.26 -9.84 20.22
C THR A 164 22.79 -9.50 20.01
N ILE A 165 22.23 -9.96 18.90
CA ILE A 165 20.81 -9.78 18.57
C ILE A 165 19.95 -10.54 19.58
N TYR A 166 19.04 -9.84 20.23
CA TYR A 166 17.97 -10.42 21.03
C TYR A 166 16.79 -10.84 20.15
N GLY A 167 16.38 -9.97 19.21
CA GLY A 167 15.33 -10.22 18.26
C GLY A 167 15.22 -9.10 17.24
N VAL A 168 14.40 -9.33 16.21
CA VAL A 168 14.17 -8.36 15.15
C VAL A 168 12.70 -8.33 14.77
N TYR A 169 12.27 -7.20 14.23
CA TYR A 169 11.01 -7.08 13.52
C TYR A 169 11.22 -6.24 12.26
N PHE A 170 10.73 -6.74 11.13
CA PHE A 170 10.78 -6.00 9.86
C PHE A 170 9.38 -5.65 9.38
N ASN A 171 9.27 -4.56 8.66
CA ASN A 171 8.06 -4.10 8.01
C ASN A 171 8.36 -3.69 6.56
N HIS A 172 7.34 -3.72 5.71
CA HIS A 172 7.41 -3.30 4.31
C HIS A 172 6.11 -2.59 3.92
N GLU A 173 6.15 -1.78 2.87
CA GLU A 173 4.96 -1.10 2.35
C GLU A 173 4.36 -1.76 1.11
N GLY A 174 5.15 -2.42 0.28
CA GLY A 174 4.69 -2.91 -1.01
C GLY A 174 5.27 -4.23 -1.51
N GLU A 175 5.95 -5.00 -0.66
CA GLU A 175 6.54 -6.26 -1.09
C GLU A 175 5.49 -7.33 -1.40
N THR A 176 5.83 -8.25 -2.30
CA THR A 176 4.91 -9.30 -2.77
C THR A 176 4.67 -10.36 -1.70
N ALA A 177 3.39 -10.66 -1.40
CA ALA A 177 2.99 -11.71 -0.46
C ALA A 177 3.56 -13.08 -0.86
N GLY A 178 4.06 -13.84 0.13
CA GLY A 178 4.70 -15.14 -0.07
C GLY A 178 6.11 -15.07 -0.69
N LEU A 179 6.64 -13.88 -0.94
CA LEU A 179 7.98 -13.60 -1.44
C LEU A 179 8.66 -12.55 -0.55
N GLY A 180 8.82 -11.30 -1.03
CA GLY A 180 9.44 -10.23 -0.26
C GLY A 180 8.73 -9.88 1.05
N ALA A 181 7.40 -10.03 1.10
CA ALA A 181 6.61 -9.81 2.32
C ALA A 181 6.97 -10.77 3.47
N GLU A 182 7.61 -11.92 3.19
CA GLU A 182 8.06 -12.87 4.22
C GLU A 182 9.06 -12.25 5.22
N ILE A 183 9.75 -11.16 4.88
CA ILE A 183 10.58 -10.43 5.85
C ILE A 183 9.77 -9.99 7.07
N LYS A 184 8.47 -9.68 6.90
CA LYS A 184 7.51 -9.30 7.93
C LYS A 184 6.68 -10.49 8.42
N ASP A 185 6.14 -11.28 7.48
CA ASP A 185 5.11 -12.27 7.76
C ASP A 185 5.68 -13.54 8.38
N SER A 186 6.94 -13.89 8.06
CA SER A 186 7.60 -15.09 8.58
C SER A 186 8.34 -14.83 9.89
N LYS A 187 7.68 -15.10 11.02
CA LYS A 187 8.36 -15.10 12.34
C LYS A 187 9.56 -16.05 12.34
N ALA A 188 9.43 -17.23 11.72
CA ALA A 188 10.50 -18.22 11.68
C ALA A 188 11.76 -17.67 10.98
N TRP A 189 11.60 -16.89 9.92
CA TRP A 189 12.72 -16.24 9.27
C TRP A 189 13.36 -15.15 10.15
N GLN A 190 12.54 -14.33 10.81
CA GLN A 190 13.02 -13.32 11.75
C GLN A 190 13.74 -13.94 12.96
N ASP A 191 13.28 -15.09 13.44
CA ASP A 191 13.91 -15.80 14.57
C ASP A 191 15.34 -16.29 14.25
N ASN A 192 15.72 -16.43 12.96
CA ASN A 192 17.09 -16.77 12.57
C ASN A 192 18.12 -15.69 12.93
N PHE A 193 17.66 -14.47 13.21
CA PHE A 193 18.56 -13.39 13.66
C PHE A 193 18.91 -13.49 15.14
N LYS A 194 18.14 -14.21 15.96
CA LYS A 194 18.39 -14.35 17.39
C LYS A 194 19.76 -14.97 17.66
N GLY A 195 20.51 -14.32 18.53
CA GLY A 195 21.87 -14.76 18.89
C GLY A 195 22.96 -14.41 17.86
N LYS A 196 22.59 -13.88 16.68
CA LYS A 196 23.58 -13.39 15.71
C LYS A 196 24.31 -12.17 16.25
N LYS A 197 25.50 -11.95 15.72
CA LYS A 197 26.39 -10.87 16.15
C LYS A 197 26.50 -9.77 15.11
N LEU A 198 26.58 -8.52 15.57
CA LEU A 198 26.79 -7.37 14.71
C LEU A 198 28.18 -7.36 14.08
N TYR A 199 29.19 -7.83 14.81
CA TYR A 199 30.59 -7.71 14.47
C TYR A 199 31.26 -9.07 14.40
N LYS A 200 32.39 -9.15 13.69
CA LYS A 200 33.23 -10.35 13.60
C LYS A 200 34.18 -10.41 14.80
N GLY A 201 33.86 -11.23 15.79
CA GLY A 201 34.65 -11.32 17.02
C GLY A 201 34.71 -9.98 17.74
N ASP A 202 35.90 -9.54 18.09
CA ASP A 202 36.15 -8.26 18.79
C ASP A 202 36.39 -7.07 17.84
N ASP A 203 36.42 -7.33 16.53
CA ASP A 203 36.61 -6.28 15.52
C ASP A 203 35.31 -5.52 15.25
N LYS A 204 35.19 -4.36 15.89
CA LYS A 204 34.06 -3.44 15.71
C LYS A 204 34.26 -2.44 14.56
N SER A 205 35.16 -2.71 13.61
CA SER A 205 35.43 -1.79 12.49
C SER A 205 34.27 -1.70 11.51
N ALA A 206 33.59 -2.82 11.26
CA ALA A 206 32.51 -2.92 10.31
C ALA A 206 31.38 -3.84 10.82
N ILE A 207 30.13 -3.47 10.53
CA ILE A 207 28.96 -4.31 10.77
C ILE A 207 28.94 -5.44 9.75
N VAL A 208 29.00 -6.69 10.22
CA VAL A 208 28.97 -7.90 9.39
C VAL A 208 27.62 -8.62 9.42
N LEU A 209 26.72 -8.20 10.33
CA LEU A 209 25.35 -8.72 10.31
C LEU A 209 24.73 -8.50 8.94
N GLY A 210 24.17 -9.56 8.36
CA GLY A 210 23.61 -9.46 7.03
C GLY A 210 22.70 -10.62 6.63
N VAL A 211 22.09 -10.45 5.45
CA VAL A 211 21.24 -11.45 4.80
C VAL A 211 21.93 -11.89 3.51
N LYS A 212 22.17 -13.19 3.36
CA LYS A 212 22.93 -13.73 2.24
C LYS A 212 22.20 -14.89 1.58
N LYS A 213 22.33 -14.98 0.26
CA LYS A 213 21.82 -16.13 -0.50
C LYS A 213 22.54 -17.43 -0.09
N LYS A 214 23.80 -17.32 0.34
CA LYS A 214 24.60 -18.39 0.91
C LYS A 214 25.32 -17.83 2.13
N VAL A 215 25.01 -18.35 3.29
CA VAL A 215 25.64 -17.98 4.56
C VAL A 215 27.11 -18.43 4.55
N GLU A 216 28.01 -17.49 4.76
CA GLU A 216 29.45 -17.72 4.89
C GLU A 216 29.92 -17.55 6.33
N ILE A 217 29.28 -16.63 7.08
CA ILE A 217 29.56 -16.33 8.48
C ILE A 217 28.33 -16.69 9.33
N PRO A 218 28.20 -17.96 9.78
CA PRO A 218 26.98 -18.40 10.47
C PRO A 218 26.65 -17.62 11.75
N GLU A 219 27.65 -16.99 12.35
CA GLU A 219 27.46 -16.18 13.59
C GLU A 219 26.80 -14.82 13.32
N SER A 220 26.83 -14.32 12.08
CA SER A 220 26.39 -12.96 11.72
C SER A 220 25.50 -12.91 10.50
N GLU A 221 25.35 -13.99 9.77
CA GLU A 221 24.54 -14.02 8.54
C GLU A 221 23.30 -14.90 8.68
N VAL A 222 22.26 -14.52 7.95
CA VAL A 222 20.99 -15.22 7.86
C VAL A 222 20.72 -15.52 6.38
N ASP A 223 20.07 -16.66 6.09
CA ASP A 223 19.66 -17.01 4.75
C ASP A 223 18.60 -16.02 4.22
N ALA A 224 18.78 -15.65 2.95
CA ALA A 224 17.82 -14.84 2.22
C ALA A 224 16.45 -15.53 2.11
N VAL A 225 15.40 -14.76 2.05
CA VAL A 225 14.06 -15.27 1.76
C VAL A 225 14.04 -15.90 0.38
N THR A 226 13.59 -17.16 0.31
CA THR A 226 13.51 -17.90 -0.96
C THR A 226 12.62 -17.19 -1.97
N GLY A 227 13.13 -16.96 -3.17
CA GLY A 227 12.40 -16.27 -4.23
C GLY A 227 12.35 -14.74 -4.11
N ALA A 228 12.94 -14.15 -3.05
CA ALA A 228 12.92 -12.71 -2.79
C ALA A 228 14.35 -12.13 -2.63
N THR A 229 15.25 -12.47 -3.58
CA THR A 229 16.65 -12.06 -3.51
C THR A 229 16.82 -10.55 -3.39
N LEU A 230 16.13 -9.76 -4.23
CA LEU A 230 16.28 -8.30 -4.24
C LEU A 230 15.77 -7.64 -2.96
N THR A 231 14.66 -8.12 -2.39
CA THR A 231 14.18 -7.66 -1.09
C THR A 231 15.16 -8.03 0.03
N SER A 232 15.73 -9.24 -0.03
CA SER A 232 16.74 -9.70 0.94
C SER A 232 18.04 -8.89 0.86
N ASP A 233 18.48 -8.53 -0.35
CA ASP A 233 19.61 -7.63 -0.55
C ASP A 233 19.30 -6.23 0.01
N GLY A 234 18.05 -5.75 -0.14
CA GLY A 234 17.58 -4.53 0.48
C GLY A 234 17.66 -4.57 2.00
N VAL A 235 17.29 -5.70 2.63
CA VAL A 235 17.43 -5.89 4.08
C VAL A 235 18.91 -5.92 4.49
N ASP A 236 19.79 -6.59 3.73
CA ASP A 236 21.23 -6.60 3.98
C ASP A 236 21.84 -5.19 4.01
N LEU A 237 21.50 -4.37 3.01
CA LEU A 237 21.93 -2.97 2.94
C LEU A 237 21.33 -2.14 4.09
N MET A 238 20.03 -2.30 4.36
CA MET A 238 19.35 -1.60 5.45
C MET A 238 19.99 -1.88 6.81
N LEU A 239 20.38 -3.12 7.07
CA LEU A 239 21.05 -3.49 8.32
C LEU A 239 22.42 -2.81 8.43
N LYS A 240 23.23 -2.86 7.38
CA LYS A 240 24.59 -2.30 7.38
C LYS A 240 24.57 -0.79 7.49
N ASP A 241 23.84 -0.13 6.62
CA ASP A 241 23.78 1.34 6.54
C ASP A 241 23.01 1.92 7.73
N GLY A 242 21.90 1.28 8.12
CA GLY A 242 21.09 1.73 9.23
C GLY A 242 21.78 1.59 10.58
N LEU A 243 22.42 0.45 10.85
CA LEU A 243 23.13 0.26 12.11
C LEU A 243 24.43 1.07 12.18
N ALA A 244 25.06 1.38 11.06
CA ALA A 244 26.25 2.26 11.02
C ALA A 244 25.97 3.68 11.58
N LYS A 245 24.72 4.16 11.50
CA LYS A 245 24.28 5.44 12.08
C LYS A 245 24.44 5.49 13.61
N TYR A 246 24.52 4.32 14.25
CA TYR A 246 24.62 4.17 15.70
C TYR A 246 26.03 3.81 16.20
N ASN A 247 27.04 3.91 15.34
CA ASN A 247 28.42 3.50 15.66
C ASN A 247 28.95 4.13 16.97
N ASP A 248 28.65 5.41 17.21
CA ASP A 248 29.10 6.12 18.43
C ASP A 248 28.50 5.50 19.69
N PHE A 249 27.29 4.97 19.64
CA PHE A 249 26.64 4.30 20.75
C PHE A 249 27.06 2.83 20.87
N LEU A 250 27.21 2.14 19.74
CA LEU A 250 27.53 0.71 19.70
C LEU A 250 28.99 0.40 20.09
N LYS A 251 29.89 1.37 19.94
CA LYS A 251 31.33 1.23 20.25
C LYS A 251 31.69 1.65 21.67
N GLN A 252 30.75 2.28 22.38
CA GLN A 252 30.86 2.56 23.83
C GLN A 252 30.67 1.28 24.65
#